data_4aa6df45b51b19820dcb2606a0c3a5dd
#
_entry.id   4aa6df45b51b19820dcb2606a0c3a5dd
#
_cell.length_a   1.000
_cell.length_b   1.000
_cell.length_c   1.000
_cell.angle_alpha   90.00
_cell.angle_beta   90.00
_cell.angle_gamma   90.00
#
_symmetry.space_group_name_H-M   'P 1'
#
loop_
_entity.id
_entity.type
_entity.pdbx_description
1 polymer ?
#
loop_
_entity_poly.entity_id
_entity_poly.type
_entity_poly.pdbx_seq_one_letter_code
_entity_poly.pdbx_strand_id
1 'polypeptide(L)' 'MKERLKELRNKSVEDLQREIVEKQKHLFDLRTQAVTEKLENPSQLGITRREIATIKTVLRQRELAASK' A
#
# COMPACT_ATOMS: atom_id res chain seq x y z
N MET A 1 2.44 14.40 0.96
CA MET A 1 1.43 13.51 0.37
C MET A 1 1.20 13.70 -1.11
N LYS A 2 1.22 14.95 -1.59
CA LYS A 2 1.05 15.19 -3.03
C LYS A 2 2.16 14.55 -3.87
N GLU A 3 3.39 14.56 -3.37
CA GLU A 3 4.53 13.96 -4.06
C GLU A 3 4.39 12.44 -4.14
N ARG A 4 3.89 11.80 -3.09
CA ARG A 4 3.67 10.36 -3.07
C ARG A 4 2.64 9.93 -4.12
N LEU A 5 1.56 10.71 -4.24
CA LEU A 5 0.55 10.44 -5.26
C LEU A 5 1.11 10.56 -6.67
N LYS A 6 1.96 11.55 -6.92
CA LYS A 6 2.61 11.70 -8.22
C LYS A 6 3.49 10.51 -8.55
N GLU A 7 4.27 10.04 -7.58
CA GLU A 7 5.12 8.87 -7.76
C GLU A 7 4.28 7.64 -8.10
N LEU A 8 3.18 7.42 -7.38
CA LEU A 8 2.29 6.30 -7.62
C LEU A 8 1.65 6.37 -9.00
N ARG A 9 1.25 7.56 -9.43
CA ARG A 9 0.65 7.74 -10.74
C ARG A 9 1.64 7.50 -11.89
N ASN A 10 2.92 7.72 -11.64
CA ASN A 10 3.96 7.53 -12.65
C ASN A 10 4.46 6.09 -12.73
N LYS A 11 4.11 5.24 -11.76
CA LYS A 11 4.50 3.85 -11.77
C LYS A 11 3.60 3.04 -12.70
N SER A 12 4.16 1.98 -13.29
CA SER A 12 3.38 1.06 -14.10
C SER A 12 2.42 0.24 -13.24
N VAL A 13 1.39 -0.33 -13.88
CA VAL A 13 0.42 -1.19 -13.19
C VAL A 13 1.15 -2.36 -12.53
N GLU A 14 2.11 -2.96 -13.21
CA GLU A 14 2.86 -4.09 -12.67
C GLU A 14 3.64 -3.70 -11.42
N ASP A 15 4.28 -2.54 -11.44
CA ASP A 15 5.02 -2.03 -10.28
C ASP A 15 4.09 -1.78 -9.10
N LEU A 16 2.91 -1.22 -9.36
CA LEU A 16 1.93 -0.96 -8.31
C LEU A 16 1.41 -2.26 -7.70
N GLN A 17 1.14 -3.27 -8.53
CA GLN A 17 0.70 -4.57 -8.05
C GLN A 17 1.76 -5.22 -7.18
N ARG A 18 3.02 -5.15 -7.60
CA ARG A 18 4.14 -5.68 -6.82
C ARG A 18 4.26 -4.96 -5.48
N GLU A 19 4.13 -3.65 -5.50
CA GLU A 19 4.20 -2.85 -4.29
C GLU A 19 3.08 -3.22 -3.31
N ILE A 20 1.87 -3.46 -3.79
CA ILE A 20 0.76 -3.92 -2.95
C ILE A 20 1.10 -5.24 -2.27
N VAL A 21 1.63 -6.19 -3.01
CA VAL A 21 1.99 -7.50 -2.45
C VAL A 21 3.04 -7.34 -1.35
N GLU A 22 4.06 -6.53 -1.58
CA GLU A 22 5.08 -6.27 -0.59
C GLU A 22 4.52 -5.60 0.65
N LYS A 23 3.64 -4.61 0.47
CA LYS A 23 3.00 -3.92 1.60
C LYS A 23 2.08 -4.84 2.38
N GLN A 24 1.39 -5.75 1.70
CA GLN A 24 0.52 -6.72 2.38
C GLN A 24 1.34 -7.68 3.23
N LYS A 25 2.48 -8.12 2.74
CA LYS A 25 3.39 -8.96 3.53
C LYS A 25 3.89 -8.21 4.75
N HIS A 26 4.27 -6.94 4.57
CA HIS A 26 4.72 -6.10 5.67
C HIS A 26 3.61 -5.90 6.70
N LEU A 27 2.38 -5.67 6.25
CA LEU A 27 1.24 -5.52 7.14
C LEU A 27 1.00 -6.80 7.95
N PHE A 28 1.12 -7.96 7.32
CA PHE A 28 0.98 -9.24 7.99
C PHE A 28 2.04 -9.40 9.09
N ASP A 29 3.28 -9.05 8.79
CA ASP A 29 4.36 -9.09 9.78
C ASP A 29 4.07 -8.16 10.96
N LEU A 30 3.62 -6.94 10.68
CA LEU A 30 3.28 -5.98 11.72
C LEU A 30 2.15 -6.49 12.61
N ARG A 31 1.14 -7.14 12.01
CA ARG A 31 0.05 -7.74 12.78
C ARG A 31 0.54 -8.86 13.68
N THR A 32 1.45 -9.69 13.17
CA THR A 32 2.04 -10.76 13.95
C THR A 32 2.84 -10.20 15.12
N GLN A 33 3.61 -9.14 14.90
CA GLN A 33 4.35 -8.48 15.96
C GLN A 33 3.41 -7.88 17.00
N ALA A 34 2.31 -7.30 16.57
CA ALA A 34 1.34 -6.73 17.51
C ALA A 34 0.71 -7.79 18.40
N VAL A 35 0.42 -8.98 17.85
CA VAL A 35 -0.13 -10.09 18.64
C VAL A 35 0.87 -10.58 19.68
N THR A 36 2.15 -10.59 19.34
CA THR A 36 3.20 -11.03 20.26
C THR A 36 3.74 -9.93 21.16
N GLU A 37 3.14 -8.73 21.07
CA GLU A 37 3.53 -7.54 21.83
C GLU A 37 4.97 -7.07 21.56
N LYS A 38 5.52 -7.43 20.39
CA LYS A 38 6.87 -7.01 19.98
C LYS A 38 6.87 -5.79 19.08
N LEU A 39 5.70 -5.24 18.77
CA LEU A 39 5.59 -4.09 17.89
C LEU A 39 6.00 -2.82 18.65
N GLU A 40 7.10 -2.21 18.22
CA GLU A 40 7.64 -1.00 18.84
C GLU A 40 6.84 0.25 18.50
N ASN A 41 6.27 0.30 17.29
CA ASN A 41 5.53 1.47 16.83
C ASN A 41 4.17 1.05 16.26
N PRO A 42 3.10 1.08 17.09
CA PRO A 42 1.77 0.67 16.63
C PRO A 42 1.20 1.54 15.52
N SER A 43 1.69 2.77 15.35
CA SER A 43 1.22 3.64 14.28
C SER A 43 1.60 3.13 12.88
N GLN A 44 2.60 2.26 12.76
CA GLN A 44 3.00 1.69 11.47
C GLN A 44 1.89 0.83 10.85
N LEU A 45 1.06 0.18 11.68
CA LEU A 45 -0.08 -0.58 11.17
C LEU A 45 -1.03 0.32 10.38
N GLY A 46 -1.39 1.46 10.97
CA GLY A 46 -2.28 2.41 10.32
C GLY A 46 -1.66 3.01 9.06
N ILE A 47 -0.38 3.36 9.11
CA ILE A 47 0.33 3.94 7.97
C ILE A 47 0.38 2.94 6.80
N THR A 48 0.73 1.68 7.07
CA THR A 48 0.83 0.65 6.04
C THR A 48 -0.52 0.35 5.42
N ARG A 49 -1.58 0.26 6.23
CA ARG A 49 -2.93 0.07 5.71
C ARG A 49 -3.37 1.21 4.80
N ARG A 50 -3.03 2.44 5.19
CA ARG A 50 -3.35 3.63 4.37
C ARG A 50 -2.59 3.60 3.05
N GLU A 51 -1.32 3.22 3.07
CA GLU A 51 -0.52 3.12 1.85
C GLU A 51 -1.10 2.09 0.88
N ILE A 52 -1.51 0.93 1.39
CA ILE A 52 -2.14 -0.11 0.58
C ILE A 52 -3.43 0.43 -0.05
N ALA A 53 -4.26 1.11 0.74
CA ALA A 53 -5.51 1.68 0.23
C ALA A 53 -5.24 2.71 -0.87
N THR A 54 -4.22 3.55 -0.70
CA THR A 54 -3.84 4.56 -1.70
C THR A 54 -3.41 3.90 -3.00
N ILE A 55 -2.56 2.87 -2.93
CA ILE A 55 -2.09 2.16 -4.11
C ILE A 55 -3.25 1.47 -4.82
N LYS A 56 -4.14 0.84 -4.09
CA LYS A 56 -5.32 0.19 -4.67
C LYS A 56 -6.22 1.20 -5.38
N THR A 57 -6.37 2.39 -4.80
CA THR A 57 -7.17 3.44 -5.42
C THR A 57 -6.57 3.87 -6.76
N VAL A 58 -5.25 4.07 -6.81
CA VAL A 58 -4.57 4.44 -8.05
C VAL A 58 -4.72 3.36 -9.11
N LEU A 59 -4.55 2.09 -8.73
CA LEU A 59 -4.74 0.95 -9.63
C LEU A 59 -6.15 0.92 -10.19
N ARG A 60 -7.15 1.11 -9.34
CA ARG A 60 -8.54 1.10 -9.77
C ARG A 60 -8.83 2.22 -10.74
N GLN A 61 -8.27 3.40 -10.52
CA GLN A 61 -8.43 4.53 -11.44
C GLN A 61 -7.85 4.21 -12.81
N ARG A 62 -6.69 3.54 -12.85
CA ARG A 62 -6.07 3.14 -14.11
C ARG A 62 -6.88 2.07 -14.84
N GLU A 63 -7.43 1.11 -14.11
CA GLU A 63 -8.27 0.07 -14.70
C GLU A 63 -9.52 0.70 -15.31
N LEU A 64 -10.15 1.64 -14.62
CA LEU A 64 -11.32 2.34 -15.14
C LEU A 64 -10.98 3.15 -16.38
N ALA A 65 -9.82 3.81 -16.39
CA ALA A 65 -9.38 4.57 -17.55
C ALA A 65 -9.08 3.66 -18.74
N ALA A 66 -8.52 2.48 -18.50
CA ALA A 66 -8.22 1.51 -19.55
C ALA A 66 -9.47 0.84 -20.10
N SER A 67 -10.55 0.78 -19.31
CA SER A 67 -11.81 0.16 -19.70
C SER A 67 -12.62 0.99 -20.68
N LYS A 68 -12.25 2.24 -20.86
CA LYS A 68 -12.91 3.12 -21.83
C LYS A 68 -12.29 2.92 -23.22
#